data_cffc721539bf33212583f96b1b90fed2
#
_entry.id   cffc721539bf33212583f96b1b90fed2
#
_cell.length_a   1.000
_cell.length_b   1.000
_cell.length_c   1.000
_cell.angle_alpha   90.00
_cell.angle_beta   90.00
_cell.angle_gamma   90.00
#
_symmetry.space_group_name_H-M   'P 1'
#
loop_
_entity.id
_entity.type
_entity.pdbx_description
1 polymer ?
#
loop_
_entity_poly.entity_id
_entity_poly.type
_entity_poly.pdbx_seq_one_letter_code
_entity_poly.pdbx_strand_id
1 'polypeptide(L)'
;GKSTLLHCLAGLDRPTSGQIFLRDQDISTLNDKQLTKIRRDSFGFVFQAFNLIPTLTAEENITLPASIAGRKPDIDWVKQVVEAVDIGDRLTHRPNELSGGQQQRVAAARAMATKPEVIFADEPSGNLDSKSSKELLVFMKSVVDELNQTIIMVTHDPYAASFASRVVMLKDGKIAS
;
A
#
# COMPACT_ATOMS: atom_id res chain seq x y z
N GLY A 1 -14.25 7.97 -9.84
CA GLY A 1 -13.85 6.72 -10.51
C GLY A 1 -12.44 6.26 -10.24
N LYS A 2 -11.57 7.11 -9.58
CA LYS A 2 -10.16 6.77 -9.33
C LYS A 2 -10.03 5.55 -8.40
N SER A 3 -10.66 5.58 -7.23
CA SER A 3 -10.63 4.44 -6.29
C SER A 3 -11.25 3.18 -6.88
N THR A 4 -12.33 3.32 -7.67
CA THR A 4 -12.94 2.19 -8.39
C THR A 4 -11.94 1.54 -9.36
N LEU A 5 -11.20 2.35 -10.13
CA LEU A 5 -10.15 1.84 -11.01
C LEU A 5 -9.05 1.13 -10.21
N LEU A 6 -8.59 1.75 -9.11
CA LEU A 6 -7.60 1.13 -8.22
C LEU A 6 -8.09 -0.22 -7.69
N HIS A 7 -9.36 -0.30 -7.25
CA HIS A 7 -9.95 -1.53 -6.73
C HIS A 7 -10.03 -2.62 -7.81
N CYS A 8 -10.37 -2.27 -9.05
CA CYS A 8 -10.34 -3.21 -10.17
C CYS A 8 -8.90 -3.71 -10.42
N LEU A 9 -7.91 -2.80 -10.49
CA LEU A 9 -6.51 -3.16 -10.67
C LEU A 9 -5.98 -4.08 -9.56
N ALA A 10 -6.44 -3.86 -8.34
CA ALA A 10 -6.08 -4.67 -7.17
C ALA A 10 -6.88 -5.97 -7.04
N GLY A 11 -7.80 -6.26 -7.95
CA GLY A 11 -8.68 -7.43 -7.90
C GLY A 11 -9.64 -7.43 -6.70
N LEU A 12 -9.95 -6.24 -6.15
CA LEU A 12 -10.97 -6.07 -5.11
C LEU A 12 -12.36 -5.94 -5.72
N ASP A 13 -12.46 -5.36 -6.92
CA ASP A 13 -13.66 -5.26 -7.73
C ASP A 13 -13.40 -5.89 -9.11
N ARG A 14 -14.48 -6.27 -9.80
CA ARG A 14 -14.41 -6.82 -11.15
C ARG A 14 -14.72 -5.75 -12.19
N PRO A 15 -13.90 -5.59 -13.24
CA PRO A 15 -14.23 -4.72 -14.34
C PRO A 15 -15.46 -5.28 -15.10
N THR A 16 -16.34 -4.41 -15.57
CA THR A 16 -17.47 -4.81 -16.42
C THR A 16 -16.99 -5.35 -17.77
N SER A 17 -15.89 -4.81 -18.28
CA SER A 17 -15.22 -5.24 -19.50
C SER A 17 -13.75 -4.82 -19.48
N GLY A 18 -12.95 -5.37 -20.40
CA GLY A 18 -11.51 -5.14 -20.45
C GLY A 18 -10.74 -6.22 -19.70
N GLN A 19 -9.43 -6.09 -19.72
CA GLN A 19 -8.49 -7.05 -19.15
C GLN A 19 -7.49 -6.34 -18.24
N ILE A 20 -7.05 -7.03 -17.20
CA ILE A 20 -6.03 -6.56 -16.26
C ILE A 20 -4.94 -7.62 -16.18
N PHE A 21 -3.73 -7.23 -16.50
CA PHE A 21 -2.59 -8.13 -16.48
C PHE A 21 -1.65 -7.82 -15.32
N LEU A 22 -1.29 -8.84 -14.56
CA LEU A 22 -0.15 -8.84 -13.67
C LEU A 22 0.95 -9.67 -14.34
N ARG A 23 2.01 -9.02 -14.81
CA ARG A 23 2.96 -9.64 -15.75
C ARG A 23 2.20 -10.17 -16.97
N ASP A 24 2.34 -11.47 -17.28
CA ASP A 24 1.67 -12.15 -18.41
C ASP A 24 0.35 -12.82 -18.03
N GLN A 25 -0.09 -12.68 -16.76
CA GLN A 25 -1.31 -13.32 -16.28
C GLN A 25 -2.49 -12.34 -16.31
N ASP A 26 -3.54 -12.68 -17.06
CA ASP A 26 -4.82 -11.97 -17.01
C ASP A 26 -5.53 -12.29 -15.68
N ILE A 27 -5.58 -11.32 -14.77
CA ILE A 27 -6.23 -11.47 -13.47
C ILE A 27 -7.72 -11.16 -13.50
N SER A 28 -8.23 -10.55 -14.57
CA SER A 28 -9.66 -10.20 -14.71
C SER A 28 -10.55 -11.43 -14.84
N THR A 29 -10.00 -12.56 -15.30
CA THR A 29 -10.70 -13.83 -15.52
C THR A 29 -10.66 -14.77 -14.31
N LEU A 30 -9.89 -14.43 -13.28
CA LEU A 30 -9.65 -15.30 -12.14
C LEU A 30 -10.86 -15.35 -11.19
N ASN A 31 -11.06 -16.49 -10.53
CA ASN A 31 -12.06 -16.62 -9.47
C ASN A 31 -11.56 -15.99 -8.15
N ASP A 32 -12.47 -15.83 -7.17
CA ASP A 32 -12.18 -15.14 -5.90
C ASP A 32 -11.06 -15.81 -5.11
N LYS A 33 -10.97 -17.15 -5.14
CA LYS A 33 -9.90 -17.90 -4.46
C LYS A 33 -8.54 -17.61 -5.08
N GLN A 34 -8.48 -17.52 -6.40
CA GLN A 34 -7.25 -17.18 -7.14
C GLN A 34 -6.86 -15.71 -6.92
N LEU A 35 -7.82 -14.78 -6.98
CA LEU A 35 -7.59 -13.37 -6.67
C LEU A 35 -7.13 -13.17 -5.23
N THR A 36 -7.70 -13.90 -4.27
CA THR A 36 -7.26 -13.86 -2.86
C THR A 36 -5.80 -14.29 -2.73
N LYS A 37 -5.38 -15.31 -3.49
CA LYS A 37 -3.98 -15.74 -3.50
C LYS A 37 -3.06 -14.64 -4.07
N ILE A 38 -3.45 -14.01 -5.18
CA ILE A 38 -2.66 -12.91 -5.78
C ILE A 38 -2.56 -11.73 -4.81
N ARG A 39 -3.68 -11.29 -4.23
CA ARG A 39 -3.67 -10.20 -3.24
C ARG A 39 -2.76 -10.49 -2.06
N ARG A 40 -2.77 -11.72 -1.56
CA ARG A 40 -1.92 -12.14 -0.45
C ARG A 40 -0.44 -12.19 -0.81
N ASP A 41 -0.13 -12.64 -2.03
CA ASP A 41 1.24 -12.99 -2.42
C ASP A 41 1.95 -11.87 -3.18
N SER A 42 1.21 -11.03 -3.91
CA SER A 42 1.78 -10.05 -4.85
C SER A 42 1.37 -8.61 -4.60
N PHE A 43 0.37 -8.35 -3.74
CA PHE A 43 -0.15 -7.00 -3.53
C PHE A 43 0.02 -6.52 -2.09
N GLY A 44 0.44 -5.26 -1.95
CA GLY A 44 0.39 -4.51 -0.70
C GLY A 44 -0.71 -3.44 -0.75
N PHE A 45 -1.25 -3.03 0.40
CA PHE A 45 -2.31 -2.03 0.47
C PHE A 45 -2.03 -0.98 1.54
N VAL A 46 -2.13 0.29 1.14
CA VAL A 46 -2.08 1.46 2.01
C VAL A 46 -3.37 2.26 1.82
N PHE A 47 -4.14 2.44 2.87
CA PHE A 47 -5.43 3.14 2.84
C PHE A 47 -5.36 4.45 3.60
N GLN A 48 -6.26 5.37 3.29
CA GLN A 48 -6.42 6.65 4.00
C GLN A 48 -6.75 6.44 5.48
N ALA A 49 -7.66 5.51 5.82
CA ALA A 49 -7.83 5.02 7.18
C ALA A 49 -6.80 3.90 7.38
N PHE A 50 -5.84 4.08 8.26
CA PHE A 50 -4.67 3.21 8.43
C PHE A 50 -4.99 1.72 8.57
N ASN A 51 -6.22 1.38 8.99
CA ASN A 51 -6.74 0.01 9.14
C ASN A 51 -5.81 -0.91 9.94
N LEU A 52 -5.17 -0.35 10.98
CA LEU A 52 -4.40 -1.13 11.93
C LEU A 52 -5.34 -1.86 12.89
N ILE A 53 -4.94 -3.06 13.28
CA ILE A 53 -5.67 -3.83 14.31
C ILE A 53 -5.34 -3.23 15.68
N PRO A 54 -6.32 -2.66 16.41
CA PRO A 54 -6.05 -1.87 17.62
C PRO A 54 -5.44 -2.66 18.77
N THR A 55 -5.69 -3.95 18.81
CA THR A 55 -5.22 -4.86 19.87
C THR A 55 -3.81 -5.38 19.63
N LEU A 56 -3.28 -5.22 18.41
CA LEU A 56 -1.94 -5.63 18.02
C LEU A 56 -0.95 -4.49 18.16
N THR A 57 0.30 -4.83 18.47
CA THR A 57 1.42 -3.88 18.43
C THR A 57 1.75 -3.46 16.99
N ALA A 58 2.60 -2.47 16.81
CA ALA A 58 3.10 -2.06 15.50
C ALA A 58 3.79 -3.23 14.78
N GLU A 59 4.67 -3.97 15.47
CA GLU A 59 5.36 -5.15 14.91
C GLU A 59 4.37 -6.24 14.48
N GLU A 60 3.39 -6.55 15.33
CA GLU A 60 2.35 -7.53 15.02
C GLU A 60 1.48 -7.09 13.84
N ASN A 61 1.15 -5.81 13.72
CA ASN A 61 0.45 -5.27 12.56
C ASN A 61 1.29 -5.40 11.28
N ILE A 62 2.60 -5.10 11.34
CA ILE A 62 3.52 -5.20 10.20
C ILE A 62 3.64 -6.65 9.73
N THR A 63 3.76 -7.60 10.64
CA THR A 63 3.96 -9.02 10.32
C THR A 63 2.66 -9.80 10.07
N LEU A 64 1.51 -9.19 10.34
CA LEU A 64 0.19 -9.79 10.19
C LEU A 64 -0.06 -10.44 8.81
N PRO A 65 0.28 -9.81 7.66
CA PRO A 65 0.05 -10.42 6.36
C PRO A 65 0.78 -11.76 6.17
N ALA A 66 2.01 -11.88 6.67
CA ALA A 66 2.76 -13.13 6.64
C ALA A 66 2.10 -14.19 7.52
N SER A 67 1.65 -13.81 8.72
CA SER A 67 0.96 -14.70 9.66
C SER A 67 -0.35 -15.23 9.08
N ILE A 68 -1.17 -14.36 8.46
CA ILE A 68 -2.41 -14.77 7.78
C ILE A 68 -2.12 -15.72 6.60
N ALA A 69 -1.00 -15.51 5.91
CA ALA A 69 -0.57 -16.38 4.83
C ALA A 69 0.00 -17.75 5.30
N GLY A 70 0.07 -17.98 6.62
CA GLY A 70 0.68 -19.18 7.19
C GLY A 70 2.20 -19.25 6.95
N ARG A 71 2.86 -18.10 6.75
CA ARG A 71 4.29 -17.98 6.49
C ARG A 71 5.00 -17.33 7.68
N LYS A 72 6.25 -17.68 7.88
CA LYS A 72 7.11 -16.91 8.79
C LYS A 72 7.51 -15.60 8.10
N PRO A 73 7.48 -14.46 8.81
CA PRO A 73 8.01 -13.21 8.28
C PRO A 73 9.49 -13.37 7.92
N ASP A 74 9.90 -12.75 6.82
CA ASP A 74 11.31 -12.55 6.51
C ASP A 74 11.85 -11.45 7.42
N ILE A 75 12.50 -11.84 8.51
CA ILE A 75 12.93 -10.93 9.59
C ILE A 75 13.92 -9.88 9.07
N ASP A 76 14.86 -10.27 8.22
CA ASP A 76 15.85 -9.33 7.67
C ASP A 76 15.19 -8.29 6.77
N TRP A 77 14.23 -8.72 5.97
CA TRP A 77 13.44 -7.80 5.15
C TRP A 77 12.55 -6.88 5.98
N VAL A 78 11.82 -7.42 6.94
CA VAL A 78 10.98 -6.62 7.84
C VAL A 78 11.82 -5.57 8.57
N LYS A 79 13.03 -5.93 9.01
CA LYS A 79 13.96 -5.00 9.65
C LYS A 79 14.35 -3.86 8.69
N GLN A 80 14.72 -4.16 7.44
CA GLN A 80 15.02 -3.14 6.43
C GLN A 80 13.81 -2.20 6.19
N VAL A 81 12.60 -2.77 6.09
CA VAL A 81 11.37 -1.99 5.94
C VAL A 81 11.13 -1.09 7.15
N VAL A 82 11.28 -1.61 8.37
CA VAL A 82 11.09 -0.87 9.62
C VAL A 82 12.10 0.29 9.74
N GLU A 83 13.35 0.06 9.36
CA GLU A 83 14.39 1.09 9.30
C GLU A 83 14.03 2.16 8.26
N ALA A 84 13.62 1.76 7.06
CA ALA A 84 13.24 2.69 5.99
C ALA A 84 12.05 3.58 6.35
N VAL A 85 11.06 3.06 7.09
CA VAL A 85 9.90 3.86 7.55
C VAL A 85 10.18 4.63 8.86
N ASP A 86 11.35 4.46 9.46
CA ASP A 86 11.74 5.12 10.72
C ASP A 86 10.69 4.92 11.84
N ILE A 87 10.40 3.66 12.18
CA ILE A 87 9.41 3.27 13.20
C ILE A 87 9.97 2.27 14.23
N GLY A 88 11.28 2.01 14.19
CA GLY A 88 11.91 0.97 14.97
C GLY A 88 11.75 1.11 16.49
N ASP A 89 11.72 2.34 17.00
CA ASP A 89 11.53 2.65 18.42
C ASP A 89 10.05 2.53 18.87
N ARG A 90 9.12 2.22 17.98
CA ARG A 90 7.67 2.15 18.21
C ARG A 90 7.08 0.76 18.00
N LEU A 91 7.88 -0.24 17.72
CA LEU A 91 7.41 -1.60 17.37
C LEU A 91 6.53 -2.25 18.43
N THR A 92 6.76 -1.96 19.72
CA THR A 92 5.99 -2.48 20.84
C THR A 92 4.72 -1.68 21.18
N HIS A 93 4.55 -0.49 20.56
CA HIS A 93 3.40 0.36 20.80
C HIS A 93 2.17 -0.13 20.03
N ARG A 94 1.00 0.11 20.60
CA ARG A 94 -0.29 -0.12 19.93
C ARG A 94 -0.76 1.12 19.16
N PRO A 95 -1.69 0.97 18.20
CA PRO A 95 -2.16 2.10 17.39
C PRO A 95 -2.61 3.33 18.17
N ASN A 96 -3.28 3.15 19.32
CA ASN A 96 -3.72 4.24 20.18
C ASN A 96 -2.56 4.99 20.90
N GLU A 97 -1.36 4.45 20.88
CA GLU A 97 -0.15 5.05 21.46
C GLU A 97 0.72 5.74 20.39
N LEU A 98 0.28 5.70 19.12
CA LEU A 98 1.00 6.21 17.96
C LEU A 98 0.31 7.47 17.41
N SER A 99 1.10 8.46 16.97
CA SER A 99 0.58 9.58 16.18
C SER A 99 0.01 9.10 14.83
N GLY A 100 -0.82 9.91 14.17
CA GLY A 100 -1.36 9.58 12.85
C GLY A 100 -0.27 9.27 11.83
N GLY A 101 0.82 10.07 11.82
CA GLY A 101 1.96 9.81 10.94
C GLY A 101 2.67 8.49 11.25
N GLN A 102 2.84 8.14 12.54
CA GLN A 102 3.42 6.86 12.95
C GLN A 102 2.50 5.68 12.57
N GLN A 103 1.19 5.81 12.76
CA GLN A 103 0.23 4.79 12.32
C GLN A 103 0.30 4.57 10.80
N GLN A 104 0.44 5.63 10.02
CA GLN A 104 0.58 5.53 8.57
C GLN A 104 1.89 4.85 8.16
N ARG A 105 3.00 5.14 8.85
CA ARG A 105 4.29 4.45 8.64
C ARG A 105 4.18 2.95 8.96
N VAL A 106 3.48 2.57 10.02
CA VAL A 106 3.17 1.17 10.34
C VAL A 106 2.32 0.52 9.24
N ALA A 107 1.31 1.22 8.73
CA ALA A 107 0.46 0.73 7.64
C ALA A 107 1.26 0.55 6.33
N ALA A 108 2.17 1.47 6.03
CA ALA A 108 3.08 1.36 4.89
C ALA A 108 4.07 0.19 5.06
N ALA A 109 4.67 0.03 6.24
CA ALA A 109 5.54 -1.11 6.54
C ALA A 109 4.80 -2.45 6.40
N ARG A 110 3.56 -2.53 6.90
CA ARG A 110 2.70 -3.71 6.73
C ARG A 110 2.47 -4.05 5.26
N ALA A 111 2.22 -3.04 4.42
CA ALA A 111 2.00 -3.24 2.99
C ALA A 111 3.23 -3.81 2.27
N MET A 112 4.44 -3.53 2.78
CA MET A 112 5.71 -3.99 2.21
C MET A 112 6.24 -5.29 2.82
N ALA A 113 5.74 -5.71 3.98
CA ALA A 113 6.32 -6.80 4.78
C ALA A 113 6.39 -8.15 4.06
N THR A 114 5.53 -8.37 3.06
CA THR A 114 5.47 -9.61 2.26
C THR A 114 6.24 -9.53 0.94
N LYS A 115 7.02 -8.48 0.69
CA LYS A 115 7.70 -8.22 -0.60
C LYS A 115 6.72 -8.23 -1.78
N PRO A 116 5.66 -7.42 -1.77
CA PRO A 116 4.68 -7.41 -2.84
C PRO A 116 5.29 -6.93 -4.16
N GLU A 117 4.71 -7.33 -5.28
CA GLU A 117 5.09 -6.82 -6.60
C GLU A 117 4.58 -5.39 -6.83
N VAL A 118 3.37 -5.11 -6.30
CA VAL A 118 2.72 -3.80 -6.43
C VAL A 118 2.11 -3.39 -5.10
N ILE A 119 2.29 -2.14 -4.72
CA ILE A 119 1.59 -1.51 -3.59
C ILE A 119 0.50 -0.59 -4.16
N PHE A 120 -0.73 -0.81 -3.71
CA PHE A 120 -1.86 0.05 -4.00
C PHE A 120 -2.08 1.02 -2.85
N ALA A 121 -2.10 2.32 -3.13
CA ALA A 121 -2.29 3.38 -2.15
C ALA A 121 -3.50 4.24 -2.52
N ASP A 122 -4.55 4.21 -1.70
CA ASP A 122 -5.75 5.01 -1.91
C ASP A 122 -5.76 6.19 -0.94
N GLU A 123 -5.50 7.39 -1.46
CA GLU A 123 -5.40 8.67 -0.71
C GLU A 123 -4.51 8.55 0.56
N PRO A 124 -3.27 8.02 0.47
CA PRO A 124 -2.49 7.61 1.64
C PRO A 124 -2.14 8.76 2.58
N SER A 125 -2.15 9.99 2.11
CA SER A 125 -1.85 11.21 2.89
C SER A 125 -3.10 11.99 3.32
N GLY A 126 -4.30 11.55 2.94
CA GLY A 126 -5.54 12.33 3.08
C GLY A 126 -5.95 12.65 4.53
N ASN A 127 -5.51 11.87 5.51
CA ASN A 127 -5.79 12.08 6.94
C ASN A 127 -4.59 12.64 7.73
N LEU A 128 -3.54 13.08 7.05
CA LEU A 128 -2.32 13.58 7.66
C LEU A 128 -2.24 15.11 7.60
N ASP A 129 -1.58 15.71 8.58
CA ASP A 129 -1.13 17.10 8.48
C ASP A 129 -0.06 17.24 7.38
N SER A 130 0.17 18.49 6.95
CA SER A 130 1.07 18.78 5.82
C SER A 130 2.50 18.26 6.02
N LYS A 131 3.01 18.25 7.26
CA LYS A 131 4.36 17.76 7.57
C LYS A 131 4.42 16.25 7.43
N SER A 132 3.51 15.53 8.08
CA SER A 132 3.41 14.07 8.04
C SER A 132 3.10 13.56 6.62
N SER A 133 2.27 14.29 5.87
CA SER A 133 1.98 14.01 4.45
C SER A 133 3.25 14.05 3.60
N LYS A 134 4.05 15.13 3.75
CA LYS A 134 5.32 15.27 3.03
C LYS A 134 6.30 14.15 3.38
N GLU A 135 6.45 13.84 4.67
CA GLU A 135 7.34 12.76 5.14
C GLU A 135 6.94 11.41 4.55
N LEU A 136 5.62 11.09 4.54
CA LEU A 136 5.12 9.87 3.92
C LEU A 136 5.43 9.81 2.41
N LEU A 137 5.19 10.90 1.67
CA LEU A 137 5.43 10.93 0.23
C LEU A 137 6.91 10.79 -0.12
N VAL A 138 7.78 11.46 0.63
CA VAL A 138 9.24 11.32 0.50
C VAL A 138 9.64 9.85 0.75
N PHE A 139 9.10 9.25 1.83
CA PHE A 139 9.33 7.85 2.13
C PHE A 139 8.82 6.93 1.00
N MET A 140 7.59 7.12 0.51
CA MET A 140 7.07 6.31 -0.61
C MET A 140 7.96 6.43 -1.85
N LYS A 141 8.51 7.61 -2.11
CA LYS A 141 9.45 7.84 -3.21
C LYS A 141 10.76 7.08 -3.00
N SER A 142 11.34 7.10 -1.79
CA SER A 142 12.57 6.34 -1.48
C SER A 142 12.37 4.83 -1.65
N VAL A 143 11.21 4.31 -1.26
CA VAL A 143 10.85 2.89 -1.46
C VAL A 143 10.84 2.51 -2.95
N VAL A 144 10.33 3.39 -3.81
CA VAL A 144 10.36 3.17 -5.26
C VAL A 144 11.80 3.19 -5.78
N ASP A 145 12.60 4.17 -5.36
CA ASP A 145 13.94 4.40 -5.90
C ASP A 145 14.98 3.40 -5.36
N GLU A 146 14.92 3.09 -4.08
CA GLU A 146 15.94 2.28 -3.39
C GLU A 146 15.59 0.78 -3.37
N LEU A 147 14.31 0.43 -3.23
CA LEU A 147 13.83 -0.95 -3.16
C LEU A 147 13.24 -1.44 -4.49
N ASN A 148 13.27 -0.60 -5.54
CA ASN A 148 12.70 -0.90 -6.87
C ASN A 148 11.24 -1.36 -6.79
N GLN A 149 10.46 -0.75 -5.88
CA GLN A 149 9.07 -1.10 -5.62
C GLN A 149 8.14 -0.36 -6.58
N THR A 150 7.11 -1.04 -7.08
CA THR A 150 6.05 -0.39 -7.85
C THR A 150 4.92 0.07 -6.91
N ILE A 151 4.58 1.35 -6.98
CA ILE A 151 3.44 1.93 -6.23
C ILE A 151 2.44 2.53 -7.20
N ILE A 152 1.18 2.15 -7.08
CA ILE A 152 0.05 2.77 -7.77
C ILE A 152 -0.75 3.55 -6.73
N MET A 153 -0.72 4.89 -6.84
CA MET A 153 -1.37 5.78 -5.88
C MET A 153 -2.55 6.51 -6.53
N VAL A 154 -3.66 6.53 -5.84
CA VAL A 154 -4.78 7.43 -6.14
C VAL A 154 -4.70 8.63 -5.21
N THR A 155 -4.78 9.82 -5.80
CA THR A 155 -4.84 11.07 -5.03
C THR A 155 -5.60 12.15 -5.81
N HIS A 156 -6.14 13.12 -5.08
CA HIS A 156 -6.67 14.37 -5.64
C HIS A 156 -5.72 15.56 -5.36
N ASP A 157 -4.63 15.32 -4.62
CA ASP A 157 -3.65 16.35 -4.29
C ASP A 157 -2.55 16.43 -5.39
N PRO A 158 -2.43 17.57 -6.10
CA PRO A 158 -1.38 17.78 -7.09
C PRO A 158 0.03 17.68 -6.50
N TYR A 159 0.21 18.04 -5.22
CA TYR A 159 1.50 17.91 -4.55
C TYR A 159 1.87 16.43 -4.39
N ALA A 160 0.96 15.59 -3.94
CA ALA A 160 1.19 14.14 -3.86
C ALA A 160 1.48 13.54 -5.26
N ALA A 161 0.74 13.96 -6.28
CA ALA A 161 0.96 13.51 -7.66
C ALA A 161 2.35 13.88 -8.20
N SER A 162 2.96 14.97 -7.73
CA SER A 162 4.30 15.39 -8.18
C SER A 162 5.44 14.45 -7.77
N PHE A 163 5.22 13.54 -6.82
CA PHE A 163 6.19 12.52 -6.42
C PHE A 163 6.21 11.31 -7.35
N ALA A 164 5.18 11.14 -8.19
CA ALA A 164 5.08 10.01 -9.10
C ALA A 164 5.96 10.19 -10.36
N SER A 165 6.54 9.11 -10.83
CA SER A 165 7.26 9.08 -12.11
C SER A 165 6.32 9.20 -13.33
N ARG A 166 5.04 8.83 -13.15
CA ARG A 166 3.99 8.92 -14.16
C ARG A 166 2.66 9.30 -13.51
N VAL A 167 1.95 10.23 -14.13
CA VAL A 167 0.61 10.65 -13.69
C VAL A 167 -0.40 10.33 -14.78
N VAL A 168 -1.52 9.69 -14.39
CA VAL A 168 -2.68 9.45 -15.26
C VAL A 168 -3.85 10.25 -14.71
N MET A 169 -4.33 11.21 -15.48
CA MET A 169 -5.47 12.03 -15.09
C MET A 169 -6.78 11.36 -15.48
N LEU A 170 -7.71 11.30 -14.52
CA LEU A 170 -9.07 10.80 -14.73
C LEU A 170 -10.06 11.96 -14.57
N LYS A 171 -10.87 12.18 -15.60
CA LYS A 171 -11.98 13.14 -15.60
C LYS A 171 -13.23 12.44 -16.11
N ASP A 172 -14.33 12.57 -15.38
CA ASP A 172 -15.64 11.99 -15.73
C ASP A 172 -15.60 10.50 -16.10
N GLY A 173 -14.76 9.71 -15.37
CA GLY A 173 -14.62 8.28 -15.58
C GLY A 173 -13.74 7.89 -16.79
N LYS A 174 -13.10 8.85 -17.45
CA LYS A 174 -12.21 8.63 -18.61
C LYS A 174 -10.80 9.13 -18.33
N ILE A 175 -9.84 8.53 -19.00
CA ILE A 175 -8.46 9.06 -19.01
C ILE A 175 -8.49 10.38 -19.78
N ALA A 176 -8.07 11.45 -19.12
CA ALA A 176 -7.85 12.74 -19.76
C ALA A 176 -6.40 12.76 -20.33
N SER A 177 -6.29 13.08 -21.58
CA SER A 177 -5.01 13.27 -22.28
C SER A 177 -4.33 14.57 -21.87
#